data_f79d0eaa30580b3c7ddd0ce006565959
#
_entry.id   f79d0eaa30580b3c7ddd0ce006565959
#
_cell.length_a   1.000
_cell.length_b   1.000
_cell.length_c   1.000
_cell.angle_alpha   90.00
_cell.angle_beta   90.00
_cell.angle_gamma   90.00
#
_symmetry.space_group_name_H-M   'P 1'
#
loop_
_entity.id
_entity.type
_entity.pdbx_description
1 polymer ?
#
loop_
_entity_poly.entity_id
_entity_poly.type
_entity_poly.pdbx_seq_one_letter_code
_entity_poly.pdbx_strand_id
1 'polypeptide(L)'
;MRYKLGDICSRLSSGKGISAKLISSTGNFPVYGGNGLRGYTEKSNFAGECAIIGRQGAFCGNVRFFSGEAYMTEHAVVVCADENNDTRYLAYLLGAMNLGRLSGQSAQPGLSVKVLAQQEIDMPSLEQQKKVSSILALIEDKIELNNKINKNLSYLLQTIYQEQFGNVNFVTNQGILSDICSYSKEKVAVSKLNVNTYFSTENMLSEKAGSTKATSLPSTPQTTACRKGDTLISNIRPYFKKIVYCEDMCGCSTDVLCFTPVQSQYAAYLFSTLYTDKFFAFMVAGSKGTKMPRGDKQEFRTTSTSNLCKDVC
;
A
#
# COMPACT_ATOMS: atom_id res chain seq x y z
N MET A 1 34.16 -11.35 0.06
CA MET A 1 34.54 -12.77 -0.10
C MET A 1 33.29 -13.56 -0.48
N ARG A 2 33.45 -14.64 -1.26
CA ARG A 2 32.33 -15.46 -1.72
C ARG A 2 32.13 -16.67 -0.81
N TYR A 3 30.89 -16.89 -0.36
CA TYR A 3 30.50 -17.96 0.54
C TYR A 3 29.21 -18.63 0.04
N LYS A 4 28.96 -19.87 0.48
CA LYS A 4 27.62 -20.42 0.38
C LYS A 4 26.77 -19.89 1.55
N LEU A 5 25.50 -19.61 1.30
CA LEU A 5 24.60 -19.10 2.34
C LEU A 5 24.56 -20.01 3.58
N GLY A 6 24.59 -21.34 3.38
CA GLY A 6 24.59 -22.29 4.48
C GLY A 6 25.81 -22.20 5.41
N ASP A 7 26.94 -21.73 4.87
CA ASP A 7 28.21 -21.70 5.62
C ASP A 7 28.34 -20.50 6.57
N ILE A 8 27.50 -19.46 6.37
CA ILE A 8 27.51 -18.22 7.15
C ILE A 8 26.25 -18.03 8.01
N CYS A 9 25.43 -19.07 8.14
CA CYS A 9 24.21 -19.04 8.92
C CYS A 9 24.31 -19.88 10.19
N SER A 10 24.01 -19.29 11.34
CA SER A 10 23.76 -20.04 12.59
C SER A 10 22.43 -20.80 12.54
N ARG A 11 21.47 -20.30 11.75
CA ARG A 11 20.20 -20.98 11.48
C ARG A 11 19.76 -20.77 10.04
N LEU A 12 19.41 -21.87 9.36
CA LEU A 12 18.80 -21.87 8.04
C LEU A 12 17.80 -23.03 8.00
N SER A 13 16.56 -22.78 8.42
CA SER A 13 15.54 -23.83 8.55
C SER A 13 14.13 -23.28 8.42
N SER A 14 13.18 -24.11 8.00
CA SER A 14 11.76 -23.75 8.09
C SER A 14 11.30 -23.68 9.55
N GLY A 15 10.28 -22.89 9.81
CA GLY A 15 9.56 -22.87 11.07
C GLY A 15 8.72 -24.14 11.28
N LYS A 16 7.75 -24.08 12.20
CA LYS A 16 6.91 -25.23 12.59
C LYS A 16 5.46 -25.00 12.20
N GLY A 17 4.73 -26.07 11.89
CA GLY A 17 3.29 -26.01 11.64
C GLY A 17 2.52 -25.47 12.83
N ILE A 18 1.46 -24.71 12.54
CA ILE A 18 0.50 -24.22 13.53
C ILE A 18 -0.92 -24.42 13.01
N SER A 19 -1.81 -24.88 13.88
CA SER A 19 -3.22 -25.00 13.54
C SER A 19 -3.85 -23.62 13.32
N ALA A 20 -4.67 -23.48 12.27
CA ALA A 20 -5.40 -22.24 12.01
C ALA A 20 -6.27 -21.78 13.20
N LYS A 21 -6.75 -22.72 14.03
CA LYS A 21 -7.52 -22.43 15.24
C LYS A 21 -6.74 -21.68 16.32
N LEU A 22 -5.40 -21.72 16.27
CA LEU A 22 -4.50 -21.06 17.22
C LEU A 22 -4.01 -19.69 16.70
N ILE A 23 -4.50 -19.26 15.55
CA ILE A 23 -4.20 -17.94 14.96
C ILE A 23 -5.44 -17.07 15.08
N SER A 24 -5.29 -15.92 15.71
CA SER A 24 -6.34 -14.93 15.91
C SER A 24 -5.94 -13.57 15.34
N SER A 25 -6.87 -12.61 15.33
CA SER A 25 -6.58 -11.22 14.95
C SER A 25 -5.74 -10.46 16.00
N THR A 26 -5.68 -10.97 17.22
CA THR A 26 -4.92 -10.40 18.36
C THR A 26 -4.22 -11.53 19.12
N GLY A 27 -3.15 -11.22 19.88
CA GLY A 27 -2.40 -12.17 20.70
C GLY A 27 -1.02 -11.63 21.01
N ASN A 28 -0.26 -12.36 21.85
CA ASN A 28 1.02 -11.91 22.38
C ASN A 28 2.14 -11.94 21.31
N PHE A 29 2.10 -12.90 20.38
CA PHE A 29 3.16 -13.09 19.41
C PHE A 29 2.63 -13.10 17.98
N PRO A 30 3.25 -12.34 17.05
CA PRO A 30 2.89 -12.37 15.64
C PRO A 30 3.25 -13.73 15.02
N VAL A 31 2.41 -14.21 14.11
CA VAL A 31 2.60 -15.44 13.34
C VAL A 31 3.02 -15.10 11.92
N TYR A 32 4.22 -15.51 11.52
CA TYR A 32 4.75 -15.28 10.19
C TYR A 32 4.70 -16.55 9.32
N GLY A 33 4.19 -16.37 8.10
CA GLY A 33 4.21 -17.37 7.04
C GLY A 33 4.93 -16.88 5.80
N GLY A 34 4.80 -17.60 4.69
CA GLY A 34 5.44 -17.26 3.42
C GLY A 34 5.04 -15.90 2.84
N ASN A 35 3.86 -15.41 3.18
CA ASN A 35 3.35 -14.09 2.74
C ASN A 35 3.44 -12.99 3.84
N GLY A 36 4.20 -13.22 4.90
CA GLY A 36 4.34 -12.29 6.02
C GLY A 36 3.38 -12.59 7.17
N LEU A 37 2.92 -11.55 7.86
CA LEU A 37 2.06 -11.66 9.04
C LEU A 37 0.71 -12.33 8.68
N ARG A 38 0.37 -13.40 9.42
CA ARG A 38 -0.89 -14.16 9.27
C ARG A 38 -1.91 -13.87 10.38
N GLY A 39 -1.47 -13.30 11.48
CA GLY A 39 -2.24 -13.06 12.69
C GLY A 39 -1.34 -13.20 13.91
N TYR A 40 -1.93 -13.54 15.05
CA TYR A 40 -1.25 -13.60 16.34
C TYR A 40 -1.58 -14.92 17.06
N THR A 41 -0.70 -15.30 18.02
CA THR A 41 -0.86 -16.50 18.86
C THR A 41 -0.30 -16.26 20.27
N GLU A 42 -0.60 -17.16 21.20
CA GLU A 42 -0.12 -17.07 22.58
C GLU A 42 1.26 -17.73 22.81
N LYS A 43 1.86 -18.32 21.78
CA LYS A 43 3.16 -19.02 21.89
C LYS A 43 4.11 -18.54 20.82
N SER A 44 5.37 -18.30 21.20
CA SER A 44 6.49 -18.09 20.28
C SER A 44 7.28 -19.37 20.04
N ASN A 45 7.97 -19.45 18.91
CA ASN A 45 8.97 -20.47 18.61
C ASN A 45 10.27 -19.89 18.07
N PHE A 46 10.37 -18.56 18.09
CA PHE A 46 11.53 -17.80 17.67
C PHE A 46 11.68 -16.54 18.52
N ALA A 47 12.92 -16.23 18.91
CA ALA A 47 13.32 -14.96 19.52
C ALA A 47 14.67 -14.52 18.94
N GLY A 48 14.81 -13.23 18.65
CA GLY A 48 16.03 -12.62 18.11
C GLY A 48 15.82 -11.98 16.73
N GLU A 49 16.88 -11.95 15.93
CA GLU A 49 16.89 -11.37 14.60
C GLU A 49 16.98 -12.45 13.51
N CYS A 50 16.22 -12.30 12.44
CA CYS A 50 16.30 -13.20 11.28
C CYS A 50 15.83 -12.52 9.99
N ALA A 51 16.25 -13.07 8.86
CA ALA A 51 15.54 -12.91 7.60
C ALA A 51 14.46 -14.00 7.49
N ILE A 52 13.25 -13.63 7.18
CA ILE A 52 12.13 -14.52 6.89
C ILE A 52 11.98 -14.61 5.38
N ILE A 53 12.14 -15.80 4.80
CA ILE A 53 11.97 -16.04 3.37
C ILE A 53 10.68 -16.83 3.14
N GLY A 54 9.83 -16.33 2.25
CA GLY A 54 8.63 -17.02 1.81
C GLY A 54 8.97 -18.31 1.06
N ARG A 55 8.45 -19.45 1.54
CA ARG A 55 8.80 -20.78 0.99
C ARG A 55 7.92 -21.20 -0.17
N GLN A 56 6.65 -20.76 -0.22
CA GLN A 56 5.64 -21.28 -1.16
C GLN A 56 4.70 -20.18 -1.66
N GLY A 57 4.04 -20.45 -2.81
CA GLY A 57 3.00 -19.61 -3.39
C GLY A 57 3.55 -18.38 -4.14
N ALA A 58 2.67 -17.42 -4.44
CA ALA A 58 2.98 -16.22 -5.23
C ALA A 58 4.08 -15.33 -4.63
N PHE A 59 4.35 -15.46 -3.32
CA PHE A 59 5.37 -14.71 -2.58
C PHE A 59 6.60 -15.56 -2.27
N CYS A 60 6.77 -16.68 -2.97
CA CYS A 60 7.94 -17.54 -2.86
C CYS A 60 9.21 -16.74 -3.15
N GLY A 61 10.17 -16.76 -2.24
CA GLY A 61 11.43 -16.01 -2.35
C GLY A 61 11.38 -14.56 -1.85
N ASN A 62 10.23 -14.02 -1.45
CA ASN A 62 10.18 -12.73 -0.76
C ASN A 62 10.90 -12.80 0.58
N VAL A 63 11.68 -11.76 0.88
CA VAL A 63 12.50 -11.67 2.10
C VAL A 63 12.03 -10.51 2.96
N ARG A 64 12.03 -10.72 4.27
CA ARG A 64 11.73 -9.69 5.30
C ARG A 64 12.70 -9.82 6.44
N PHE A 65 13.21 -8.71 6.94
CA PHE A 65 13.90 -8.69 8.23
C PHE A 65 12.87 -8.74 9.36
N PHE A 66 13.20 -9.44 10.43
CA PHE A 66 12.41 -9.49 11.66
C PHE A 66 13.34 -9.45 12.88
N SER A 67 12.93 -8.69 13.89
CA SER A 67 13.57 -8.62 15.20
C SER A 67 12.50 -8.70 16.29
N GLY A 68 12.68 -9.57 17.27
CA GLY A 68 11.77 -9.75 18.40
C GLY A 68 11.36 -11.21 18.61
N GLU A 69 10.17 -11.41 19.19
CA GLU A 69 9.59 -12.75 19.40
C GLU A 69 8.40 -12.99 18.47
N ALA A 70 8.35 -14.18 17.88
CA ALA A 70 7.30 -14.55 16.93
C ALA A 70 7.08 -16.05 16.82
N TYR A 71 6.00 -16.45 16.18
CA TYR A 71 5.82 -17.81 15.71
C TYR A 71 6.11 -17.89 14.20
N MET A 72 7.15 -18.63 13.83
CA MET A 72 7.53 -18.87 12.45
C MET A 72 6.90 -20.18 11.97
N THR A 73 6.08 -20.09 10.91
CA THR A 73 5.39 -21.28 10.38
C THR A 73 6.27 -22.07 9.42
N GLU A 74 5.84 -23.26 9.04
CA GLU A 74 6.50 -24.14 8.07
C GLU A 74 6.66 -23.50 6.67
N HIS A 75 5.89 -22.46 6.37
CA HIS A 75 5.94 -21.71 5.12
C HIS A 75 6.95 -20.54 5.16
N ALA A 76 7.58 -20.32 6.30
CA ALA A 76 8.63 -19.33 6.50
C ALA A 76 9.98 -20.03 6.68
N VAL A 77 10.96 -19.73 5.84
CA VAL A 77 12.35 -20.12 6.09
C VAL A 77 13.00 -19.01 6.93
N VAL A 78 13.53 -19.43 8.08
CA VAL A 78 14.21 -18.55 9.04
C VAL A 78 15.71 -18.62 8.79
N VAL A 79 16.34 -17.48 8.55
CA VAL A 79 17.77 -17.34 8.27
C VAL A 79 18.36 -16.38 9.30
N CYS A 80 19.25 -16.88 10.14
CA CYS A 80 20.04 -16.07 11.07
C CYS A 80 21.51 -16.18 10.67
N ALA A 81 22.19 -15.07 10.57
CA ALA A 81 23.63 -15.07 10.33
C ALA A 81 24.39 -15.67 11.55
N ASP A 82 25.61 -16.11 11.31
CA ASP A 82 26.54 -16.48 12.37
C ASP A 82 27.13 -15.22 13.07
N GLU A 83 27.98 -15.39 14.05
CA GLU A 83 28.60 -14.32 14.84
C GLU A 83 29.51 -13.38 14.03
N ASN A 84 29.99 -13.83 12.86
CA ASN A 84 30.88 -13.08 11.99
C ASN A 84 30.12 -12.25 10.95
N ASN A 85 28.79 -12.33 10.94
CA ASN A 85 27.95 -11.68 9.94
C ASN A 85 26.75 -10.95 10.58
N ASP A 86 26.26 -9.93 9.89
CA ASP A 86 25.10 -9.13 10.31
C ASP A 86 23.81 -9.70 9.70
N THR A 87 22.89 -10.15 10.54
CA THR A 87 21.61 -10.74 10.09
C THR A 87 20.75 -9.75 9.30
N ARG A 88 20.74 -8.48 9.68
CA ARG A 88 19.96 -7.46 8.98
C ARG A 88 20.54 -7.17 7.61
N TYR A 89 21.88 -7.06 7.50
CA TYR A 89 22.54 -6.95 6.20
C TYR A 89 22.23 -8.15 5.30
N LEU A 90 22.30 -9.37 5.86
CA LEU A 90 21.98 -10.60 5.13
C LEU A 90 20.53 -10.58 4.62
N ALA A 91 19.58 -10.08 5.40
CA ALA A 91 18.19 -9.94 4.97
C ALA A 91 18.06 -9.00 3.76
N TYR A 92 18.73 -7.85 3.77
CA TYR A 92 18.75 -6.91 2.63
C TYR A 92 19.39 -7.52 1.39
N LEU A 93 20.53 -8.18 1.56
CA LEU A 93 21.23 -8.86 0.46
C LEU A 93 20.34 -9.92 -0.19
N LEU A 94 19.73 -10.79 0.61
CA LEU A 94 18.82 -11.85 0.14
C LEU A 94 17.56 -11.25 -0.52
N GLY A 95 17.05 -10.13 -0.02
CA GLY A 95 15.94 -9.39 -0.63
C GLY A 95 16.24 -8.87 -2.02
N ALA A 96 17.49 -8.46 -2.26
CA ALA A 96 17.95 -7.98 -3.58
C ALA A 96 18.22 -9.10 -4.59
N MET A 97 18.36 -10.36 -4.15
CA MET A 97 18.78 -11.49 -5.01
C MET A 97 17.68 -12.11 -5.88
N ASN A 98 16.41 -11.66 -5.78
CA ASN A 98 15.28 -12.28 -6.49
C ASN A 98 15.23 -13.82 -6.31
N LEU A 99 15.14 -14.27 -5.06
CA LEU A 99 15.18 -15.69 -4.71
C LEU A 99 14.01 -16.50 -5.30
N GLY A 100 12.93 -15.85 -5.73
CA GLY A 100 11.80 -16.50 -6.40
C GLY A 100 12.20 -17.29 -7.66
N ARG A 101 13.29 -16.89 -8.35
CA ARG A 101 13.86 -17.61 -9.51
C ARG A 101 14.35 -19.03 -9.17
N LEU A 102 14.62 -19.29 -7.90
CA LEU A 102 15.10 -20.58 -7.41
C LEU A 102 13.98 -21.57 -7.10
N SER A 103 12.73 -21.13 -7.21
CA SER A 103 11.57 -22.02 -7.06
C SER A 103 11.48 -22.98 -8.24
N GLY A 104 11.19 -24.26 -7.94
CA GLY A 104 10.96 -25.26 -8.99
C GLY A 104 9.80 -24.86 -9.91
N GLN A 105 9.88 -25.23 -11.18
CA GLN A 105 8.83 -25.03 -12.19
C GLN A 105 7.65 -26.01 -11.92
N SER A 106 6.88 -25.77 -10.88
CA SER A 106 5.67 -26.53 -10.57
C SER A 106 4.47 -25.59 -10.48
N ALA A 107 3.25 -26.14 -10.59
CA ALA A 107 2.00 -25.40 -10.41
C ALA A 107 1.94 -24.66 -9.05
N GLN A 108 2.72 -25.09 -8.07
CA GLN A 108 2.97 -24.38 -6.80
C GLN A 108 4.47 -24.14 -6.65
N PRO A 109 4.95 -22.91 -6.89
CA PRO A 109 6.34 -22.55 -6.66
C PRO A 109 6.75 -22.86 -5.23
N GLY A 110 7.88 -23.54 -5.04
CA GLY A 110 8.40 -23.93 -3.73
C GLY A 110 9.90 -23.76 -3.65
N LEU A 111 10.39 -23.21 -2.54
CA LEU A 111 11.80 -22.96 -2.30
C LEU A 111 12.32 -23.92 -1.22
N SER A 112 13.31 -24.70 -1.60
CA SER A 112 13.94 -25.69 -0.71
C SER A 112 15.06 -25.01 0.12
N VAL A 113 15.12 -25.35 1.42
CA VAL A 113 16.22 -24.95 2.29
C VAL A 113 17.58 -25.41 1.74
N LYS A 114 17.65 -26.61 1.12
CA LYS A 114 18.89 -27.10 0.49
C LYS A 114 19.35 -26.21 -0.67
N VAL A 115 18.42 -25.75 -1.51
CA VAL A 115 18.72 -24.86 -2.63
C VAL A 115 19.19 -23.50 -2.13
N LEU A 116 18.56 -22.98 -1.09
CA LEU A 116 19.00 -21.74 -0.43
C LEU A 116 20.41 -21.87 0.14
N ALA A 117 20.70 -22.96 0.86
CA ALA A 117 22.01 -23.18 1.49
C ALA A 117 23.17 -23.20 0.48
N GLN A 118 22.92 -23.61 -0.77
CA GLN A 118 23.93 -23.66 -1.83
C GLN A 118 24.09 -22.35 -2.62
N GLN A 119 23.29 -21.30 -2.29
CA GLN A 119 23.43 -20.03 -2.99
C GLN A 119 24.76 -19.37 -2.64
N GLU A 120 25.50 -19.00 -3.67
CA GLU A 120 26.73 -18.22 -3.52
C GLU A 120 26.39 -16.76 -3.33
N ILE A 121 26.97 -16.16 -2.31
CA ILE A 121 26.79 -14.74 -1.94
C ILE A 121 28.14 -14.10 -1.65
N ASP A 122 28.25 -12.83 -2.01
CA ASP A 122 29.43 -12.03 -1.71
C ASP A 122 29.20 -11.23 -0.42
N MET A 123 30.03 -11.50 0.59
CA MET A 123 29.94 -10.82 1.88
C MET A 123 31.13 -9.88 2.08
N PRO A 124 30.89 -8.58 2.34
CA PRO A 124 31.93 -7.66 2.78
C PRO A 124 32.34 -7.92 4.23
N SER A 125 33.27 -7.13 4.77
CA SER A 125 33.62 -7.22 6.19
C SER A 125 32.41 -6.91 7.10
N LEU A 126 32.38 -7.48 8.31
CA LEU A 126 31.32 -7.25 9.28
C LEU A 126 31.09 -5.76 9.56
N GLU A 127 32.17 -4.97 9.62
CA GLU A 127 32.07 -3.51 9.78
C GLU A 127 31.32 -2.85 8.62
N GLN A 128 31.61 -3.24 7.39
CA GLN A 128 30.90 -2.74 6.21
C GLN A 128 29.44 -3.20 6.19
N GLN A 129 29.18 -4.46 6.56
CA GLN A 129 27.81 -4.99 6.70
C GLN A 129 26.98 -4.14 7.68
N LYS A 130 27.50 -3.89 8.89
CA LYS A 130 26.83 -3.07 9.93
C LYS A 130 26.61 -1.62 9.46
N LYS A 131 27.58 -1.04 8.75
CA LYS A 131 27.45 0.32 8.21
C LYS A 131 26.31 0.40 7.16
N VAL A 132 26.24 -0.55 6.25
CA VAL A 132 25.18 -0.59 5.24
C VAL A 132 23.82 -0.89 5.87
N SER A 133 23.74 -1.88 6.73
CA SER A 133 22.46 -2.26 7.38
C SER A 133 21.90 -1.12 8.24
N SER A 134 22.75 -0.37 8.95
CA SER A 134 22.30 0.79 9.74
C SER A 134 21.72 1.91 8.86
N ILE A 135 22.32 2.20 7.71
CA ILE A 135 21.80 3.22 6.79
C ILE A 135 20.45 2.78 6.21
N LEU A 136 20.35 1.54 5.75
CA LEU A 136 19.10 1.00 5.18
C LEU A 136 18.00 0.93 6.25
N ALA A 137 18.35 0.56 7.49
CA ALA A 137 17.44 0.58 8.62
C ALA A 137 16.82 1.97 8.87
N LEU A 138 17.65 3.01 8.88
CA LEU A 138 17.17 4.39 9.05
C LEU A 138 16.19 4.80 7.94
N ILE A 139 16.40 4.32 6.72
CA ILE A 139 15.48 4.58 5.61
C ILE A 139 14.14 3.85 5.83
N GLU A 140 14.18 2.58 6.25
CA GLU A 140 12.98 1.80 6.56
C GLU A 140 12.19 2.43 7.72
N ASP A 141 12.87 2.80 8.81
CA ASP A 141 12.26 3.47 9.96
C ASP A 141 11.58 4.79 9.55
N LYS A 142 12.21 5.56 8.65
CA LYS A 142 11.63 6.79 8.11
C LYS A 142 10.39 6.52 7.25
N ILE A 143 10.41 5.49 6.43
CA ILE A 143 9.25 5.07 5.62
C ILE A 143 8.10 4.64 6.55
N GLU A 144 8.39 3.83 7.58
CA GLU A 144 7.38 3.39 8.54
C GLU A 144 6.78 4.56 9.32
N LEU A 145 7.63 5.48 9.79
CA LEU A 145 7.18 6.68 10.50
C LEU A 145 6.30 7.56 9.61
N ASN A 146 6.68 7.80 8.36
CA ASN A 146 5.88 8.56 7.41
C ASN A 146 4.52 7.89 7.16
N ASN A 147 4.48 6.56 7.04
CA ASN A 147 3.22 5.82 6.89
C ASN A 147 2.31 5.95 8.13
N LYS A 148 2.89 5.91 9.34
CA LYS A 148 2.16 6.15 10.59
C LYS A 148 1.60 7.60 10.65
N ILE A 149 2.41 8.59 10.28
CA ILE A 149 1.98 9.99 10.22
C ILE A 149 0.82 10.15 9.24
N ASN A 150 0.94 9.62 8.03
CA ASN A 150 -0.11 9.70 7.01
C ASN A 150 -1.41 9.04 7.48
N LYS A 151 -1.33 7.89 8.15
CA LYS A 151 -2.50 7.22 8.73
C LYS A 151 -3.16 8.08 9.82
N ASN A 152 -2.38 8.68 10.70
CA ASN A 152 -2.88 9.55 11.77
C ASN A 152 -3.52 10.82 11.19
N LEU A 153 -2.90 11.45 10.18
CA LEU A 153 -3.46 12.62 9.50
C LEU A 153 -4.79 12.27 8.78
N SER A 154 -4.86 11.11 8.14
CA SER A 154 -6.09 10.62 7.52
C SER A 154 -7.20 10.39 8.55
N TYR A 155 -6.86 9.83 9.70
CA TYR A 155 -7.81 9.64 10.81
C TYR A 155 -8.27 10.99 11.37
N LEU A 156 -7.36 11.93 11.61
CA LEU A 156 -7.67 13.27 12.11
C LEU A 156 -8.59 14.03 11.12
N LEU A 157 -8.31 13.97 9.82
CA LEU A 157 -9.16 14.55 8.79
C LEU A 157 -10.60 14.02 8.89
N GLN A 158 -10.75 12.69 8.99
CA GLN A 158 -12.07 12.07 9.10
C GLN A 158 -12.78 12.43 10.41
N THR A 159 -12.04 12.51 11.53
CA THR A 159 -12.61 12.91 12.83
C THR A 159 -13.13 14.34 12.79
N ILE A 160 -12.33 15.30 12.30
CA ILE A 160 -12.76 16.70 12.16
C ILE A 160 -13.99 16.80 11.25
N TYR A 161 -13.98 16.06 10.12
CA TYR A 161 -15.11 16.03 9.20
C TYR A 161 -16.38 15.51 9.88
N GLN A 162 -16.29 14.43 10.65
CA GLN A 162 -17.42 13.84 11.38
C GLN A 162 -17.94 14.78 12.50
N GLU A 163 -17.04 15.40 13.26
CA GLU A 163 -17.42 16.35 14.30
C GLU A 163 -18.12 17.59 13.74
N GLN A 164 -17.66 18.12 12.61
CA GLN A 164 -18.23 19.32 12.00
C GLN A 164 -19.51 19.04 11.22
N PHE A 165 -19.62 17.89 10.56
CA PHE A 165 -20.68 17.60 9.60
C PHE A 165 -21.47 16.32 9.89
N GLY A 166 -20.97 15.39 10.71
CA GLY A 166 -21.61 14.11 11.00
C GLY A 166 -22.85 14.22 11.91
N ASN A 167 -22.87 15.21 12.83
CA ASN A 167 -23.92 15.40 13.82
C ASN A 167 -24.98 16.46 13.45
N VAL A 168 -24.83 17.08 12.28
CA VAL A 168 -25.81 18.07 11.86
C VAL A 168 -27.06 17.33 11.38
N ASN A 169 -28.15 17.48 12.12
CA ASN A 169 -29.48 17.07 11.70
C ASN A 169 -29.92 17.92 10.50
N PHE A 170 -29.39 17.62 9.31
CA PHE A 170 -29.83 18.22 8.04
C PHE A 170 -31.21 17.68 7.65
N VAL A 171 -32.19 17.83 8.53
CA VAL A 171 -33.59 17.40 8.24
C VAL A 171 -34.25 18.29 7.19
N THR A 172 -33.69 19.46 6.91
CA THR A 172 -34.35 20.46 6.07
C THR A 172 -33.65 20.84 4.78
N ASN A 173 -32.36 20.58 4.59
CA ASN A 173 -31.65 20.90 3.34
C ASN A 173 -30.76 19.73 2.90
N GLN A 174 -31.34 18.80 2.16
CA GLN A 174 -30.57 17.72 1.52
C GLN A 174 -29.91 18.26 0.23
N GLY A 175 -28.70 18.80 0.36
CA GLY A 175 -27.87 19.12 -0.79
C GLY A 175 -27.42 17.88 -1.54
N ILE A 176 -27.17 18.02 -2.85
CA ILE A 176 -26.57 16.98 -3.68
C ILE A 176 -25.12 17.36 -4.02
N LEU A 177 -24.31 16.38 -4.44
CA LEU A 177 -22.90 16.61 -4.71
C LEU A 177 -22.68 17.67 -5.79
N SER A 178 -23.59 17.79 -6.77
CA SER A 178 -23.52 18.82 -7.81
C SER A 178 -23.76 20.25 -7.32
N ASP A 179 -24.24 20.45 -6.08
CA ASP A 179 -24.39 21.79 -5.50
C ASP A 179 -23.02 22.38 -5.08
N ILE A 180 -22.06 21.51 -4.78
CA ILE A 180 -20.73 21.90 -4.27
C ILE A 180 -19.59 21.64 -5.25
N CYS A 181 -19.80 20.82 -6.29
CA CYS A 181 -18.78 20.56 -7.30
C CYS A 181 -19.35 20.26 -8.68
N SER A 182 -18.47 20.33 -9.68
CA SER A 182 -18.73 19.88 -11.04
C SER A 182 -17.54 19.08 -11.57
N TYR A 183 -17.72 18.36 -12.68
CA TYR A 183 -16.58 17.78 -13.39
C TYR A 183 -15.84 18.83 -14.18
N SER A 184 -14.49 18.83 -14.10
CA SER A 184 -13.69 19.68 -14.97
C SER A 184 -13.97 19.38 -16.44
N LYS A 185 -14.26 20.43 -17.21
CA LYS A 185 -14.44 20.41 -18.67
C LYS A 185 -13.24 20.99 -19.39
N GLU A 186 -12.33 21.61 -18.67
CA GLU A 186 -11.17 22.29 -19.22
C GLU A 186 -10.13 21.29 -19.72
N LYS A 187 -9.30 21.77 -20.65
CA LYS A 187 -8.21 21.00 -21.21
C LYS A 187 -6.89 21.72 -20.99
N VAL A 188 -5.85 20.94 -20.79
CA VAL A 188 -4.48 21.40 -20.71
C VAL A 188 -3.64 20.70 -21.78
N ALA A 189 -2.76 21.44 -22.44
CA ALA A 189 -1.80 20.86 -23.37
C ALA A 189 -0.81 19.96 -22.61
N VAL A 190 -0.59 18.75 -23.10
CA VAL A 190 0.33 17.79 -22.48
C VAL A 190 1.76 18.34 -22.42
N SER A 191 2.14 19.20 -23.36
CA SER A 191 3.44 19.90 -23.36
C SER A 191 3.67 20.82 -22.15
N LYS A 192 2.61 21.19 -21.41
CA LYS A 192 2.69 21.98 -20.17
C LYS A 192 2.77 21.09 -18.91
N LEU A 193 2.67 19.79 -19.07
CA LEU A 193 2.70 18.80 -17.99
C LEU A 193 4.05 18.08 -17.94
N ASN A 194 4.33 17.50 -16.79
CA ASN A 194 5.44 16.57 -16.59
C ASN A 194 4.96 15.34 -15.78
N VAL A 195 5.85 14.40 -15.55
CA VAL A 195 5.53 13.15 -14.84
C VAL A 195 5.06 13.34 -13.39
N ASN A 196 5.31 14.51 -12.77
CA ASN A 196 4.83 14.83 -11.42
C ASN A 196 3.47 15.53 -11.44
N THR A 197 3.04 16.09 -12.58
CA THR A 197 1.80 16.87 -12.71
C THR A 197 0.76 16.17 -13.58
N TYR A 198 0.97 14.89 -13.91
CA TYR A 198 0.00 14.08 -14.65
C TYR A 198 -0.47 12.88 -13.81
N PHE A 199 -1.79 12.71 -13.73
CA PHE A 199 -2.44 11.66 -12.95
C PHE A 199 -3.22 10.70 -13.84
N SER A 200 -2.95 9.42 -13.69
CA SER A 200 -3.68 8.32 -14.30
C SER A 200 -4.04 7.27 -13.25
N THR A 201 -4.88 6.31 -13.60
CA THR A 201 -5.21 5.21 -12.70
C THR A 201 -3.98 4.37 -12.30
N GLU A 202 -2.89 4.44 -13.06
CA GLU A 202 -1.66 3.68 -12.81
C GLU A 202 -0.81 4.28 -11.70
N ASN A 203 -0.64 5.61 -11.69
CA ASN A 203 0.19 6.29 -10.71
C ASN A 203 -0.58 6.81 -9.49
N MET A 204 -1.90 6.70 -9.46
CA MET A 204 -2.70 6.87 -8.24
C MET A 204 -2.63 5.59 -7.40
N LEU A 205 -2.30 5.71 -6.12
CA LEU A 205 -2.11 4.59 -5.21
C LEU A 205 -3.43 4.12 -4.59
N SER A 206 -3.52 2.82 -4.32
CA SER A 206 -4.68 2.22 -3.66
C SER A 206 -4.79 2.64 -2.20
N GLU A 207 -5.96 2.42 -1.60
CA GLU A 207 -6.24 2.68 -0.19
C GLU A 207 -5.95 4.14 0.23
N LYS A 208 -6.25 5.09 -0.68
CA LYS A 208 -6.11 6.54 -0.43
C LYS A 208 -4.67 6.98 -0.14
N ALA A 209 -3.68 6.21 -0.60
CA ALA A 209 -2.27 6.46 -0.32
C ALA A 209 -1.63 7.57 -1.20
N GLY A 210 -2.45 8.35 -1.94
CA GLY A 210 -1.96 9.44 -2.80
C GLY A 210 -1.50 8.94 -4.16
N SER A 211 -0.35 9.41 -4.63
CA SER A 211 0.16 9.11 -5.97
C SER A 211 1.68 9.02 -6.03
N THR A 212 2.17 8.42 -7.10
CA THR A 212 3.58 8.42 -7.49
C THR A 212 3.76 9.22 -8.79
N LYS A 213 5.00 9.37 -9.23
CA LYS A 213 5.30 9.93 -10.55
C LYS A 213 4.70 9.05 -11.65
N ALA A 214 4.15 9.65 -12.69
CA ALA A 214 3.72 8.92 -13.87
C ALA A 214 4.93 8.29 -14.59
N THR A 215 4.75 7.11 -15.15
CA THR A 215 5.80 6.47 -15.96
C THR A 215 6.01 7.16 -17.30
N SER A 216 4.94 7.73 -17.85
CA SER A 216 4.96 8.48 -19.11
C SER A 216 3.80 9.47 -19.16
N LEU A 217 3.89 10.45 -20.04
CA LEU A 217 2.78 11.34 -20.40
C LEU A 217 1.92 10.69 -21.49
N PRO A 218 0.62 11.07 -21.59
CA PRO A 218 -0.23 10.56 -22.65
C PRO A 218 0.23 11.01 -24.04
N SER A 219 -0.01 10.19 -25.05
CA SER A 219 0.31 10.50 -26.45
C SER A 219 -0.63 11.53 -27.09
N THR A 220 -1.75 11.88 -26.44
CA THR A 220 -2.70 12.88 -26.90
C THR A 220 -2.16 14.30 -26.72
N PRO A 221 -2.48 15.27 -27.59
CA PRO A 221 -1.98 16.65 -27.45
C PRO A 221 -2.52 17.36 -26.22
N GLN A 222 -3.69 16.96 -25.72
CA GLN A 222 -4.38 17.56 -24.57
C GLN A 222 -4.99 16.50 -23.67
N THR A 223 -5.12 16.84 -22.40
CA THR A 223 -5.82 16.03 -21.39
C THR A 223 -6.74 16.92 -20.54
N THR A 224 -7.50 16.32 -19.60
CA THR A 224 -8.35 17.09 -18.69
C THR A 224 -7.46 17.94 -17.77
N ALA A 225 -7.75 19.24 -17.71
CA ALA A 225 -7.08 20.17 -16.81
C ALA A 225 -7.67 20.03 -15.40
N CYS A 226 -6.78 20.04 -14.40
CA CYS A 226 -7.12 20.05 -13.00
C CYS A 226 -6.43 21.25 -12.34
N ARG A 227 -7.11 21.89 -11.38
CA ARG A 227 -6.66 23.10 -10.69
C ARG A 227 -6.37 22.81 -9.22
N LYS A 228 -5.71 23.72 -8.55
CA LYS A 228 -5.60 23.71 -7.10
C LYS A 228 -6.99 23.64 -6.46
N GLY A 229 -7.17 22.72 -5.52
CA GLY A 229 -8.44 22.48 -4.84
C GLY A 229 -9.33 21.42 -5.49
N ASP A 230 -8.99 20.93 -6.69
CA ASP A 230 -9.71 19.83 -7.32
C ASP A 230 -9.40 18.51 -6.60
N THR A 231 -10.37 17.60 -6.65
CA THR A 231 -10.23 16.23 -6.16
C THR A 231 -10.27 15.25 -7.31
N LEU A 232 -9.26 14.43 -7.44
CA LEU A 232 -9.13 13.39 -8.45
C LEU A 232 -9.50 12.02 -7.88
N ILE A 233 -10.34 11.27 -8.60
CA ILE A 233 -10.72 9.90 -8.22
C ILE A 233 -10.61 9.00 -9.44
N SER A 234 -9.97 7.85 -9.28
CA SER A 234 -9.96 6.80 -10.31
C SER A 234 -11.36 6.25 -10.51
N ASN A 235 -11.88 6.36 -11.75
CA ASN A 235 -13.19 5.82 -12.10
C ASN A 235 -13.14 4.31 -12.43
N ILE A 236 -11.94 3.75 -12.58
CA ILE A 236 -11.75 2.32 -12.85
C ILE A 236 -11.48 1.60 -11.53
N ARG A 237 -12.19 0.49 -11.31
CA ARG A 237 -12.06 -0.36 -10.12
C ARG A 237 -12.13 0.47 -8.83
N PRO A 238 -13.25 1.14 -8.55
CA PRO A 238 -13.39 2.08 -7.44
C PRO A 238 -13.09 1.44 -6.07
N TYR A 239 -13.15 0.12 -5.95
CA TYR A 239 -12.79 -0.61 -4.74
C TYR A 239 -11.30 -0.46 -4.34
N PHE A 240 -10.42 0.03 -5.24
CA PHE A 240 -9.07 0.40 -4.87
C PHE A 240 -8.96 1.73 -4.13
N LYS A 241 -10.04 2.51 -4.03
CA LYS A 241 -10.12 3.77 -3.28
C LYS A 241 -9.00 4.76 -3.63
N LYS A 242 -8.74 4.97 -4.90
CA LYS A 242 -7.68 5.86 -5.38
C LYS A 242 -8.18 7.30 -5.46
N ILE A 243 -7.62 8.19 -4.63
CA ILE A 243 -7.99 9.61 -4.53
C ILE A 243 -6.74 10.48 -4.36
N VAL A 244 -6.74 11.66 -4.97
CA VAL A 244 -5.66 12.67 -4.89
C VAL A 244 -6.28 14.06 -4.81
N TYR A 245 -5.74 14.91 -3.95
CA TYR A 245 -6.03 16.35 -3.89
C TYR A 245 -5.02 17.12 -4.75
N CYS A 246 -5.48 18.06 -5.57
CA CYS A 246 -4.61 18.87 -6.41
C CYS A 246 -4.10 20.08 -5.64
N GLU A 247 -2.81 20.15 -5.41
CA GLU A 247 -2.15 21.30 -4.77
C GLU A 247 -1.86 22.42 -5.78
N ASP A 248 -1.65 22.07 -7.05
CA ASP A 248 -1.33 22.96 -8.15
C ASP A 248 -2.06 22.57 -9.44
N MET A 249 -1.80 23.31 -10.53
CA MET A 249 -2.31 22.96 -11.86
C MET A 249 -1.67 21.65 -12.35
N CYS A 250 -2.52 20.72 -12.75
CA CYS A 250 -2.13 19.42 -13.24
C CYS A 250 -3.07 18.93 -14.34
N GLY A 251 -2.86 17.71 -14.80
CA GLY A 251 -3.72 17.07 -15.79
C GLY A 251 -4.04 15.63 -15.38
N CYS A 252 -5.19 15.11 -15.81
CA CYS A 252 -5.55 13.73 -15.54
C CYS A 252 -6.07 12.98 -16.77
N SER A 253 -5.93 11.65 -16.74
CA SER A 253 -6.46 10.78 -17.80
C SER A 253 -7.99 10.77 -17.83
N THR A 254 -8.58 10.29 -18.91
CA THR A 254 -10.03 10.16 -19.09
C THR A 254 -10.69 9.18 -18.11
N ASP A 255 -9.91 8.27 -17.54
CA ASP A 255 -10.34 7.29 -16.54
C ASP A 255 -10.25 7.81 -15.09
N VAL A 256 -9.82 9.07 -14.94
CA VAL A 256 -9.82 9.80 -13.66
C VAL A 256 -10.91 10.87 -13.71
N LEU A 257 -11.74 10.91 -12.68
CA LEU A 257 -12.73 11.95 -12.46
C LEU A 257 -12.08 13.12 -11.75
N CYS A 258 -12.18 14.31 -12.34
CA CYS A 258 -11.74 15.55 -11.72
C CYS A 258 -12.97 16.30 -11.20
N PHE A 259 -13.15 16.32 -9.88
CA PHE A 259 -14.19 17.05 -9.19
C PHE A 259 -13.67 18.45 -8.85
N THR A 260 -14.21 19.48 -9.47
CA THR A 260 -13.86 20.87 -9.24
C THR A 260 -14.89 21.51 -8.31
N PRO A 261 -14.50 22.06 -7.15
CA PRO A 261 -15.42 22.75 -6.26
C PRO A 261 -15.99 24.00 -6.92
N VAL A 262 -17.30 24.30 -6.73
CA VAL A 262 -17.95 25.51 -7.28
C VAL A 262 -17.39 26.79 -6.66
N GLN A 263 -16.87 26.71 -5.44
CA GLN A 263 -16.16 27.80 -4.75
C GLN A 263 -14.95 27.19 -4.02
N SER A 264 -13.83 27.92 -3.97
CA SER A 264 -12.59 27.44 -3.37
C SER A 264 -12.72 27.04 -1.89
N GLN A 265 -13.61 27.70 -1.16
CA GLN A 265 -13.92 27.37 0.25
C GLN A 265 -14.52 25.96 0.44
N TYR A 266 -15.12 25.39 -0.60
CA TYR A 266 -15.66 24.02 -0.54
C TYR A 266 -14.62 22.94 -0.82
N ALA A 267 -13.40 23.29 -1.22
CA ALA A 267 -12.40 22.30 -1.62
C ALA A 267 -12.09 21.28 -0.51
N ALA A 268 -11.89 21.74 0.73
CA ALA A 268 -11.61 20.86 1.87
C ALA A 268 -12.82 19.98 2.23
N TYR A 269 -14.02 20.56 2.23
CA TYR A 269 -15.27 19.82 2.48
C TYR A 269 -15.51 18.76 1.41
N LEU A 270 -15.36 19.13 0.13
CA LEU A 270 -15.48 18.22 -1.01
C LEU A 270 -14.50 17.06 -0.90
N PHE A 271 -13.21 17.36 -0.69
CA PHE A 271 -12.19 16.32 -0.53
C PHE A 271 -12.54 15.38 0.61
N SER A 272 -12.89 15.91 1.79
CA SER A 272 -13.23 15.10 2.97
C SER A 272 -14.45 14.22 2.74
N THR A 273 -15.48 14.74 2.05
CA THR A 273 -16.69 13.99 1.66
C THR A 273 -16.34 12.82 0.73
N LEU A 274 -15.57 13.09 -0.32
CA LEU A 274 -15.13 12.09 -1.30
C LEU A 274 -14.09 11.11 -0.74
N TYR A 275 -13.38 11.48 0.34
CA TYR A 275 -12.41 10.63 1.02
C TYR A 275 -13.06 9.56 1.91
N THR A 276 -14.38 9.64 2.18
CA THR A 276 -15.08 8.67 3.04
C THR A 276 -15.16 7.29 2.40
N ASP A 277 -15.10 6.23 3.22
CA ASP A 277 -15.33 4.86 2.74
C ASP A 277 -16.74 4.67 2.19
N LYS A 278 -17.70 5.42 2.71
CA LYS A 278 -19.08 5.44 2.26
C LYS A 278 -19.22 5.91 0.81
N PHE A 279 -18.49 6.97 0.44
CA PHE A 279 -18.46 7.42 -0.95
C PHE A 279 -17.89 6.35 -1.89
N PHE A 280 -16.80 5.69 -1.50
CA PHE A 280 -16.24 4.59 -2.30
C PHE A 280 -17.16 3.36 -2.36
N ALA A 281 -17.83 3.02 -1.27
CA ALA A 281 -18.85 1.96 -1.28
C ALA A 281 -20.00 2.29 -2.25
N PHE A 282 -20.46 3.54 -2.26
CA PHE A 282 -21.45 4.04 -3.23
C PHE A 282 -20.94 3.94 -4.67
N MET A 283 -19.68 4.36 -4.94
CA MET A 283 -19.07 4.20 -6.27
C MET A 283 -18.98 2.73 -6.72
N VAL A 284 -18.69 1.82 -5.80
CA VAL A 284 -18.62 0.38 -6.09
C VAL A 284 -20.01 -0.17 -6.41
N ALA A 285 -21.03 0.19 -5.61
CA ALA A 285 -22.41 -0.26 -5.80
C ALA A 285 -22.99 0.19 -7.15
N GLY A 286 -22.71 1.45 -7.58
CA GLY A 286 -23.11 1.99 -8.88
C GLY A 286 -22.22 1.59 -10.06
N SER A 287 -21.17 0.78 -9.84
CA SER A 287 -20.23 0.45 -10.91
C SER A 287 -20.75 -0.60 -11.87
N LYS A 288 -20.50 -0.41 -13.18
CA LYS A 288 -20.90 -1.32 -14.25
C LYS A 288 -19.67 -1.95 -14.90
N GLY A 289 -19.78 -3.22 -15.29
CA GLY A 289 -18.74 -4.00 -15.95
C GLY A 289 -18.06 -5.02 -15.03
N THR A 290 -17.73 -6.19 -15.59
CA THR A 290 -17.19 -7.34 -14.80
C THR A 290 -15.67 -7.30 -14.66
N LYS A 291 -14.93 -7.02 -15.74
CA LYS A 291 -13.45 -7.06 -15.74
C LYS A 291 -12.80 -5.74 -15.30
N MET A 292 -13.42 -4.62 -15.67
CA MET A 292 -12.96 -3.27 -15.34
C MET A 292 -14.18 -2.40 -14.95
N PRO A 293 -14.75 -2.61 -13.75
CA PRO A 293 -15.94 -1.86 -13.33
C PRO A 293 -15.62 -0.37 -13.29
N ARG A 294 -16.54 0.43 -13.83
CA ARG A 294 -16.50 1.91 -13.85
C ARG A 294 -17.71 2.46 -13.15
N GLY A 295 -17.50 3.45 -12.30
CA GLY A 295 -18.58 4.18 -11.64
C GLY A 295 -19.42 4.99 -12.62
N ASP A 296 -20.70 5.18 -12.28
CA ASP A 296 -21.64 5.97 -13.09
C ASP A 296 -21.49 7.47 -12.80
N LYS A 297 -20.92 8.21 -13.75
CA LYS A 297 -20.66 9.66 -13.62
C LYS A 297 -21.91 10.50 -13.40
N GLN A 298 -23.08 10.07 -13.87
CA GLN A 298 -24.34 10.82 -13.71
C GLN A 298 -24.90 10.60 -12.32
N GLU A 299 -24.87 9.37 -11.83
CA GLU A 299 -25.35 9.01 -10.50
C GLU A 299 -24.58 9.76 -9.41
N PHE A 300 -23.26 9.96 -9.56
CA PHE A 300 -22.45 10.69 -8.58
C PHE A 300 -22.90 12.16 -8.42
N ARG A 301 -23.40 12.79 -9.48
CA ARG A 301 -23.85 14.19 -9.43
C ARG A 301 -25.13 14.38 -8.61
N THR A 302 -26.00 13.41 -8.61
CA THR A 302 -27.32 13.46 -7.94
C THR A 302 -27.30 12.86 -6.55
N THR A 303 -26.15 12.34 -6.10
CA THR A 303 -26.01 11.73 -4.78
C THR A 303 -26.15 12.78 -3.68
N SER A 304 -27.00 12.52 -2.71
CA SER A 304 -27.18 13.39 -1.54
C SER A 304 -25.90 13.42 -0.69
N THR A 305 -25.42 14.62 -0.38
CA THR A 305 -24.29 14.84 0.51
C THR A 305 -24.59 14.35 1.93
N SER A 306 -25.86 14.44 2.36
CA SER A 306 -26.30 13.95 3.68
C SER A 306 -26.25 12.42 3.78
N ASN A 307 -26.50 11.69 2.69
CA ASN A 307 -26.36 10.24 2.66
C ASN A 307 -24.91 9.78 2.75
N LEU A 308 -23.95 10.62 2.41
CA LEU A 308 -22.51 10.36 2.56
C LEU A 308 -21.99 10.65 3.97
N CYS A 309 -22.74 11.44 4.77
CA CYS A 309 -22.38 11.79 6.16
C CYS A 309 -23.05 10.90 7.22
N LYS A 310 -24.18 10.25 6.92
CA LYS A 310 -24.88 9.38 7.90
C LYS A 310 -24.20 8.01 7.98
N ASP A 311 -23.98 7.52 9.17
CA ASP A 311 -23.46 6.22 9.61
C ASP A 311 -21.95 6.17 9.92
N VAL A 312 -21.59 6.79 11.03
CA VAL A 312 -20.59 6.26 11.96
C VAL A 312 -21.15 6.48 13.38
N CYS A 313 -21.98 5.57 13.84
CA CYS A 313 -22.25 5.28 15.23
C CYS A 313 -21.92 3.80 15.43
#